data_67c077145bd03debbebf21d83b952b93
#
_entry.id   67c077145bd03debbebf21d83b952b93
#
_cell.length_a   1.000
_cell.length_b   1.000
_cell.length_c   1.000
_cell.angle_alpha   90.00
_cell.angle_beta   90.00
_cell.angle_gamma   90.00
#
_symmetry.space_group_name_H-M   'P 1'
#
loop_
_entity.id
_entity.type
_entity.pdbx_description
1 polymer ?
#
loop_
_entity_poly.entity_id
_entity_poly.type
_entity_poly.pdbx_seq_one_letter_code
_entity_poly.pdbx_strand_id
1 'polypeptide(L)'
;DTVGTGGDSHTRFPIGISFPAGSGLVAFAAATGVMPLDMPESVLVRFKGEKMNPGVTLRDLVNAIPLYAIKAGLLTVEKQGKKNIFSGRILEIEGLPNLKVEQAFELSDSAAERSAAACSVHLDKEPIIEYMTSNITMMKWMIAEGYQDARTLARRIKAMEEWLAKPELLKADPDAEYAAVIEIDLADIHEPIVACPNDPDDVKTLADVAGAKIDEVFVGSCMTNIGHFRAAGALL
;
A
#
# COMPACT_ATOMS: atom_id res chain seq x y z
N ASP A 1 -8.94 -1.22 -19.64
CA ASP A 1 -8.28 -1.17 -18.34
C ASP A 1 -6.86 -0.65 -18.51
N THR A 2 -6.39 0.14 -17.56
CA THR A 2 -5.08 0.77 -17.62
C THR A 2 -4.24 0.27 -16.45
N VAL A 3 -3.02 -0.19 -16.74
CA VAL A 3 -2.02 -0.55 -15.74
C VAL A 3 -1.02 0.58 -15.64
N GLY A 4 -0.72 1.01 -14.41
CA GLY A 4 0.29 2.02 -14.14
C GLY A 4 1.69 1.39 -14.13
N THR A 5 2.72 2.16 -14.53
CA THR A 5 4.11 1.79 -14.33
C THR A 5 4.94 3.00 -13.95
N GLY A 6 6.01 2.78 -13.23
CA GLY A 6 6.97 3.82 -12.82
C GLY A 6 8.32 3.22 -12.46
N GLY A 7 9.36 4.07 -12.45
CA GLY A 7 10.74 3.68 -12.18
C GLY A 7 11.10 3.58 -10.69
N ASP A 8 10.18 3.92 -9.81
CA ASP A 8 10.37 3.84 -8.37
C ASP A 8 9.84 2.51 -7.83
N SER A 9 10.56 1.89 -6.88
CA SER A 9 10.14 0.63 -6.24
C SER A 9 8.81 0.74 -5.50
N HIS A 10 8.43 1.96 -5.08
CA HIS A 10 7.17 2.27 -4.43
C HIS A 10 6.04 2.69 -5.41
N THR A 11 6.16 2.35 -6.69
CA THR A 11 5.09 2.48 -7.67
C THR A 11 4.01 1.42 -7.39
N ARG A 12 3.23 1.63 -6.33
CA ARG A 12 2.20 0.72 -5.80
C ARG A 12 1.00 1.50 -5.30
N PHE A 13 0.31 2.18 -6.22
CA PHE A 13 -0.83 2.98 -5.83
C PHE A 13 -2.04 2.08 -5.49
N PRO A 14 -2.77 2.33 -4.39
CA PRO A 14 -3.80 1.41 -3.90
C PRO A 14 -5.07 1.36 -4.76
N ILE A 15 -5.32 2.40 -5.57
CA ILE A 15 -6.45 2.43 -6.50
C ILE A 15 -6.01 1.92 -7.86
N GLY A 16 -6.57 0.80 -8.30
CA GLY A 16 -6.14 0.11 -9.50
C GLY A 16 -4.88 -0.73 -9.25
N ILE A 17 -4.10 -0.96 -10.30
CA ILE A 17 -2.87 -1.72 -10.20
C ILE A 17 -1.72 -0.99 -10.90
N SER A 18 -0.56 -0.98 -10.27
CA SER A 18 0.66 -0.44 -10.84
C SER A 18 1.86 -1.32 -10.48
N PHE A 19 2.81 -1.40 -11.42
CA PHE A 19 4.02 -2.19 -11.29
C PHE A 19 5.25 -1.29 -11.38
N PRO A 20 6.21 -1.38 -10.45
CA PRO A 20 7.52 -0.79 -10.65
C PRO A 20 8.26 -1.51 -11.78
N ALA A 21 9.04 -0.77 -12.53
CA ALA A 21 9.84 -1.32 -13.61
C ALA A 21 11.18 -0.57 -13.72
N GLY A 22 12.18 -1.23 -14.24
CA GLY A 22 13.46 -0.58 -14.54
C GLY A 22 13.31 0.56 -15.54
N SER A 23 14.17 1.57 -15.46
CA SER A 23 14.09 2.79 -16.26
C SER A 23 14.00 2.54 -17.78
N GLY A 24 14.70 1.54 -18.28
CA GLY A 24 14.62 1.14 -19.70
C GLY A 24 13.25 0.62 -20.11
N LEU A 25 12.60 -0.18 -19.25
CA LEU A 25 11.26 -0.69 -19.51
C LEU A 25 10.19 0.41 -19.39
N VAL A 26 10.38 1.34 -18.44
CA VAL A 26 9.51 2.52 -18.32
C VAL A 26 9.63 3.42 -19.55
N ALA A 27 10.85 3.64 -20.04
CA ALA A 27 11.09 4.41 -21.27
C ALA A 27 10.45 3.72 -22.49
N PHE A 28 10.56 2.40 -22.59
CA PHE A 28 9.89 1.62 -23.64
C PHE A 28 8.37 1.77 -23.57
N ALA A 29 7.78 1.64 -22.37
CA ALA A 29 6.36 1.81 -22.17
C ALA A 29 5.89 3.24 -22.51
N ALA A 30 6.68 4.27 -22.15
CA ALA A 30 6.39 5.65 -22.49
C ALA A 30 6.43 5.91 -24.01
N ALA A 31 7.35 5.26 -24.73
CA ALA A 31 7.50 5.42 -26.18
C ALA A 31 6.46 4.64 -26.98
N THR A 32 6.07 3.45 -26.52
CA THR A 32 5.22 2.52 -27.28
C THR A 32 3.77 2.45 -26.82
N GLY A 33 3.49 2.95 -25.59
CA GLY A 33 2.18 2.82 -24.94
C GLY A 33 1.87 1.43 -24.37
N VAL A 34 2.84 0.51 -24.40
CA VAL A 34 2.69 -0.88 -23.90
C VAL A 34 3.90 -1.29 -23.07
N MET A 35 3.68 -2.18 -22.11
CA MET A 35 4.72 -2.81 -21.31
C MET A 35 4.52 -4.33 -21.31
N PRO A 36 5.50 -5.14 -21.74
CA PRO A 36 5.43 -6.58 -21.61
C PRO A 36 5.45 -6.95 -20.11
N LEU A 37 4.55 -7.83 -19.71
CA LEU A 37 4.40 -8.28 -18.34
C LEU A 37 3.87 -9.71 -18.33
N ASP A 38 4.58 -10.61 -17.65
CA ASP A 38 4.01 -11.89 -17.25
C ASP A 38 3.13 -11.65 -16.02
N MET A 39 1.85 -12.04 -16.09
CA MET A 39 0.91 -11.80 -15.00
C MET A 39 1.32 -12.59 -13.76
N PRO A 40 1.67 -11.93 -12.65
CA PRO A 40 2.04 -12.62 -11.42
C PRO A 40 0.84 -13.29 -10.76
N GLU A 41 1.10 -14.34 -9.99
CA GLU A 41 0.13 -14.85 -9.03
C GLU A 41 -0.18 -13.80 -7.94
N SER A 42 -1.31 -13.94 -7.27
CA SER A 42 -1.69 -13.08 -6.15
C SER A 42 -1.55 -13.80 -4.81
N VAL A 43 -1.23 -13.06 -3.76
CA VAL A 43 -1.33 -13.44 -2.35
C VAL A 43 -2.37 -12.55 -1.71
N LEU A 44 -3.37 -13.15 -1.07
CA LEU A 44 -4.41 -12.43 -0.36
C LEU A 44 -4.06 -12.29 1.12
N VAL A 45 -4.09 -11.06 1.62
CA VAL A 45 -4.12 -10.75 3.06
C VAL A 45 -5.51 -10.26 3.41
N ARG A 46 -6.20 -11.01 4.25
CA ARG A 46 -7.57 -10.71 4.69
C ARG A 46 -7.56 -10.32 6.16
N PHE A 47 -7.86 -9.07 6.45
CA PHE A 47 -8.13 -8.62 7.80
C PHE A 47 -9.58 -8.96 8.19
N LYS A 48 -9.76 -9.41 9.42
CA LYS A 48 -11.05 -9.72 10.02
C LYS A 48 -11.31 -8.82 11.22
N GLY A 49 -12.58 -8.57 11.51
CA GLY A 49 -12.99 -7.68 12.60
C GLY A 49 -13.42 -6.30 12.11
N GLU A 50 -14.09 -5.55 12.96
CA GLU A 50 -14.69 -4.27 12.59
C GLU A 50 -13.80 -3.06 12.96
N LYS A 51 -12.90 -3.21 13.90
CA LYS A 51 -12.07 -2.13 14.42
C LYS A 51 -10.77 -2.62 15.05
N MET A 52 -9.76 -1.76 15.01
CA MET A 52 -8.50 -1.96 15.72
C MET A 52 -8.66 -1.79 17.23
N ASN A 53 -7.85 -2.50 18.00
CA ASN A 53 -7.76 -2.29 19.45
C ASN A 53 -7.18 -0.91 19.79
N PRO A 54 -7.51 -0.35 20.96
CA PRO A 54 -6.92 0.91 21.42
C PRO A 54 -5.38 0.86 21.45
N GLY A 55 -4.74 1.88 20.91
CA GLY A 55 -3.28 1.98 20.82
C GLY A 55 -2.66 1.30 19.61
N VAL A 56 -3.42 0.50 18.86
CA VAL A 56 -2.99 -0.08 17.57
C VAL A 56 -3.21 0.94 16.45
N THR A 57 -2.24 1.09 15.59
CA THR A 57 -2.24 2.01 14.46
C THR A 57 -2.20 1.26 13.14
N LEU A 58 -2.37 1.96 12.04
CA LEU A 58 -2.24 1.38 10.72
C LEU A 58 -0.83 0.81 10.48
N ARG A 59 0.22 1.42 11.05
CA ARG A 59 1.59 0.91 10.96
C ARG A 59 1.73 -0.49 11.58
N ASP A 60 0.99 -0.78 12.63
CA ASP A 60 0.98 -2.10 13.24
C ASP A 60 0.34 -3.14 12.32
N LEU A 61 -0.69 -2.75 11.55
CA LEU A 61 -1.28 -3.61 10.52
C LEU A 61 -0.29 -3.89 9.37
N VAL A 62 0.46 -2.88 8.94
CA VAL A 62 1.54 -3.04 7.96
C VAL A 62 2.55 -4.11 8.44
N ASN A 63 2.94 -4.05 9.70
CA ASN A 63 3.91 -4.98 10.30
C ASN A 63 3.27 -6.32 10.69
N ALA A 64 1.96 -6.38 10.87
CA ALA A 64 1.25 -7.64 11.08
C ALA A 64 1.33 -8.58 9.86
N ILE A 65 1.35 -8.02 8.65
CA ILE A 65 1.43 -8.81 7.41
C ILE A 65 2.64 -9.76 7.42
N PRO A 66 3.90 -9.28 7.55
CA PRO A 66 5.04 -10.19 7.65
C PRO A 66 5.03 -11.05 8.92
N LEU A 67 4.55 -10.55 10.07
CA LEU A 67 4.46 -11.32 11.29
C LEU A 67 3.60 -12.58 11.12
N TYR A 68 2.42 -12.43 10.53
CA TYR A 68 1.51 -13.55 10.28
C TYR A 68 2.02 -14.47 9.16
N ALA A 69 2.69 -13.93 8.14
CA ALA A 69 3.36 -14.74 7.13
C ALA A 69 4.48 -15.62 7.74
N ILE A 70 5.25 -15.08 8.69
CA ILE A 70 6.27 -15.83 9.43
C ILE A 70 5.62 -16.93 10.29
N LYS A 71 4.57 -16.60 11.05
CA LYS A 71 3.82 -17.57 11.85
C LYS A 71 3.23 -18.71 11.01
N ALA A 72 2.84 -18.41 9.77
CA ALA A 72 2.33 -19.39 8.79
C ALA A 72 3.46 -20.18 8.06
N GLY A 73 4.73 -19.88 8.30
CA GLY A 73 5.87 -20.51 7.61
C GLY A 73 6.01 -20.13 6.13
N LEU A 74 5.38 -19.02 5.72
CA LEU A 74 5.37 -18.48 4.35
C LEU A 74 6.48 -17.43 4.12
N LEU A 75 7.04 -16.90 5.20
CA LEU A 75 8.14 -15.93 5.20
C LEU A 75 9.18 -16.34 6.25
N THR A 76 10.46 -16.17 5.94
CA THR A 76 11.56 -16.38 6.90
C THR A 76 12.45 -15.15 6.95
N VAL A 77 12.96 -14.82 8.12
CA VAL A 77 13.93 -13.72 8.32
C VAL A 77 15.34 -14.16 7.90
N GLU A 78 15.65 -15.43 8.03
CA GLU A 78 16.95 -16.01 7.71
C GLU A 78 17.33 -15.79 6.25
N LYS A 79 18.57 -15.34 6.00
CA LYS A 79 19.07 -15.05 4.65
C LYS A 79 19.32 -16.31 3.82
N GLN A 80 19.73 -17.41 4.44
CA GLN A 80 19.94 -18.70 3.77
C GLN A 80 18.61 -19.44 3.63
N GLY A 81 18.26 -19.84 2.40
CA GLY A 81 17.01 -20.55 2.14
C GLY A 81 15.77 -19.67 2.40
N LYS A 82 15.89 -18.35 2.27
CA LYS A 82 14.81 -17.40 2.52
C LYS A 82 13.57 -17.78 1.72
N LYS A 83 12.48 -18.04 2.45
CA LYS A 83 11.14 -18.11 1.89
C LYS A 83 10.54 -16.71 1.89
N ASN A 84 9.89 -16.34 0.82
CA ASN A 84 9.12 -15.11 0.76
C ASN A 84 7.95 -15.29 -0.21
N ILE A 85 6.77 -15.55 0.34
CA ILE A 85 5.55 -15.78 -0.45
C ILE A 85 5.15 -14.56 -1.27
N PHE A 86 5.54 -13.37 -0.86
CA PHE A 86 5.20 -12.12 -1.54
C PHE A 86 6.10 -11.83 -2.75
N SER A 87 7.32 -12.40 -2.78
CA SER A 87 8.32 -12.07 -3.80
C SER A 87 7.81 -12.36 -5.20
N GLY A 88 7.78 -11.33 -6.04
CA GLY A 88 7.31 -11.41 -7.41
C GLY A 88 5.80 -11.61 -7.60
N ARG A 89 5.00 -11.56 -6.52
CA ARG A 89 3.54 -11.71 -6.55
C ARG A 89 2.82 -10.39 -6.30
N ILE A 90 1.57 -10.32 -6.68
CA ILE A 90 0.69 -9.21 -6.33
C ILE A 90 0.19 -9.45 -4.89
N LEU A 91 0.35 -8.45 -4.03
CA LEU A 91 -0.25 -8.45 -2.71
C LEU A 91 -1.63 -7.81 -2.79
N GLU A 92 -2.67 -8.57 -2.50
CA GLU A 92 -4.03 -8.07 -2.39
C GLU A 92 -4.43 -7.98 -0.92
N ILE A 93 -4.96 -6.83 -0.50
CA ILE A 93 -5.34 -6.56 0.90
C ILE A 93 -6.82 -6.23 0.95
N GLU A 94 -7.57 -6.90 1.83
CA GLU A 94 -8.99 -6.65 2.06
C GLU A 94 -9.37 -6.70 3.54
N GLY A 95 -10.62 -6.31 3.86
CA GLY A 95 -11.20 -6.45 5.20
C GLY A 95 -10.87 -5.31 6.16
N LEU A 96 -10.41 -4.17 5.66
CA LEU A 96 -10.16 -2.98 6.48
C LEU A 96 -11.25 -1.93 6.20
N PRO A 97 -12.29 -1.88 7.02
CA PRO A 97 -13.39 -0.93 6.82
C PRO A 97 -12.93 0.51 7.05
N ASN A 98 -13.49 1.42 6.30
CA ASN A 98 -13.31 2.87 6.46
C ASN A 98 -11.88 3.42 6.22
N LEU A 99 -11.03 2.67 5.51
CA LEU A 99 -9.73 3.19 5.11
C LEU A 99 -9.89 4.40 4.17
N LYS A 100 -9.14 5.47 4.45
CA LYS A 100 -8.90 6.55 3.50
C LYS A 100 -7.87 6.08 2.44
N VAL A 101 -7.88 6.71 1.27
CA VAL A 101 -6.93 6.37 0.20
C VAL A 101 -5.48 6.55 0.66
N GLU A 102 -5.19 7.59 1.44
CA GLU A 102 -3.86 7.86 1.98
C GLU A 102 -3.41 6.75 2.96
N GLN A 103 -4.33 6.21 3.74
CA GLN A 103 -4.06 5.09 4.63
C GLN A 103 -3.83 3.78 3.85
N ALA A 104 -4.65 3.55 2.82
CA ALA A 104 -4.46 2.41 1.92
C ALA A 104 -3.13 2.50 1.17
N PHE A 105 -2.68 3.72 0.83
CA PHE A 105 -1.39 3.94 0.22
C PHE A 105 -0.24 3.52 1.15
N GLU A 106 -0.33 3.74 2.45
CA GLU A 106 0.67 3.27 3.41
C GLU A 106 0.80 1.74 3.41
N LEU A 107 -0.32 1.02 3.31
CA LEU A 107 -0.33 -0.44 3.19
C LEU A 107 0.27 -0.90 1.85
N SER A 108 -0.14 -0.31 0.75
CA SER A 108 0.32 -0.72 -0.58
C SER A 108 1.80 -0.37 -0.83
N ASP A 109 2.24 0.79 -0.35
CA ASP A 109 3.62 1.24 -0.45
C ASP A 109 4.58 0.28 0.26
N SER A 110 4.22 -0.17 1.46
CA SER A 110 5.02 -1.10 2.26
C SER A 110 5.24 -2.47 1.60
N ALA A 111 4.45 -2.83 0.59
CA ALA A 111 4.63 -4.06 -0.17
C ALA A 111 5.97 -4.09 -0.95
N ALA A 112 6.58 -2.92 -1.20
CA ALA A 112 7.92 -2.81 -1.76
C ALA A 112 8.96 -3.53 -0.91
N GLU A 113 8.86 -3.39 0.41
CA GLU A 113 9.79 -3.98 1.37
C GLU A 113 9.70 -5.52 1.40
N ARG A 114 8.61 -6.10 0.92
CA ARG A 114 8.42 -7.55 0.80
C ARG A 114 8.74 -8.08 -0.60
N SER A 115 9.30 -7.26 -1.47
CA SER A 115 9.59 -7.61 -2.88
C SER A 115 8.35 -8.05 -3.67
N ALA A 116 7.16 -7.61 -3.27
CA ALA A 116 5.95 -7.85 -4.04
C ALA A 116 6.02 -7.16 -5.41
N ALA A 117 5.47 -7.77 -6.45
CA ALA A 117 5.45 -7.19 -7.80
C ALA A 117 4.52 -5.97 -7.88
N ALA A 118 3.39 -6.03 -7.18
CA ALA A 118 2.42 -4.96 -7.08
C ALA A 118 1.62 -5.11 -5.78
N CYS A 119 0.79 -4.12 -5.46
CA CYS A 119 -0.16 -4.24 -4.36
C CYS A 119 -1.46 -3.54 -4.73
N SER A 120 -2.58 -4.12 -4.36
CA SER A 120 -3.90 -3.51 -4.40
C SER A 120 -4.56 -3.60 -3.02
N VAL A 121 -5.42 -2.63 -2.71
CA VAL A 121 -6.16 -2.59 -1.45
C VAL A 121 -7.64 -2.43 -1.77
N HIS A 122 -8.46 -3.33 -1.24
CA HIS A 122 -9.90 -3.21 -1.39
C HIS A 122 -10.40 -2.05 -0.53
N LEU A 123 -10.91 -1.02 -1.19
CA LEU A 123 -11.47 0.18 -0.58
C LEU A 123 -12.97 0.24 -0.81
N ASP A 124 -13.67 0.87 0.12
CA ASP A 124 -15.04 1.28 -0.09
C ASP A 124 -15.14 2.40 -1.15
N LYS A 125 -16.33 2.62 -1.65
CA LYS A 125 -16.57 3.58 -2.73
C LYS A 125 -16.36 5.02 -2.28
N GLU A 126 -16.78 5.36 -1.08
CA GLU A 126 -16.78 6.70 -0.52
C GLU A 126 -15.37 7.32 -0.43
N PRO A 127 -14.35 6.64 0.11
CA PRO A 127 -12.97 7.15 0.11
C PRO A 127 -12.43 7.44 -1.29
N ILE A 128 -12.78 6.62 -2.27
CA ILE A 128 -12.33 6.82 -3.66
C ILE A 128 -13.02 8.03 -4.28
N ILE A 129 -14.32 8.22 -4.03
CA ILE A 129 -15.07 9.40 -4.47
C ILE A 129 -14.46 10.67 -3.87
N GLU A 130 -14.18 10.66 -2.55
CA GLU A 130 -13.54 11.78 -1.86
C GLU A 130 -12.17 12.11 -2.48
N TYR A 131 -11.34 11.12 -2.68
CA TYR A 131 -10.01 11.27 -3.27
C TYR A 131 -10.07 11.83 -4.70
N MET A 132 -10.92 11.27 -5.57
CA MET A 132 -11.08 11.76 -6.94
C MET A 132 -11.62 13.18 -7.00
N THR A 133 -12.59 13.50 -6.14
CA THR A 133 -13.16 14.85 -6.05
C THR A 133 -12.10 15.87 -5.62
N SER A 134 -11.27 15.54 -4.66
CA SER A 134 -10.13 16.37 -4.22
C SER A 134 -9.14 16.59 -5.36
N ASN A 135 -8.77 15.54 -6.10
CA ASN A 135 -7.86 15.64 -7.24
C ASN A 135 -8.43 16.49 -8.38
N ILE A 136 -9.71 16.37 -8.68
CA ILE A 136 -10.39 17.21 -9.67
C ILE A 136 -10.30 18.69 -9.26
N THR A 137 -10.57 18.99 -7.99
CA THR A 137 -10.49 20.35 -7.45
C THR A 137 -9.08 20.92 -7.59
N MET A 138 -8.07 20.14 -7.19
CA MET A 138 -6.67 20.54 -7.33
C MET A 138 -6.28 20.77 -8.80
N MET A 139 -6.63 19.89 -9.71
CA MET A 139 -6.28 20.06 -11.13
C MET A 139 -7.01 21.23 -11.79
N LYS A 140 -8.26 21.52 -11.41
CA LYS A 140 -8.96 22.74 -11.86
C LYS A 140 -8.24 24.00 -11.38
N TRP A 141 -7.78 24.01 -10.14
CA TRP A 141 -6.96 25.09 -9.60
C TRP A 141 -5.63 25.21 -10.36
N MET A 142 -4.93 24.12 -10.62
CA MET A 142 -3.69 24.13 -11.40
C MET A 142 -3.88 24.76 -12.78
N ILE A 143 -4.97 24.43 -13.47
CA ILE A 143 -5.30 25.05 -14.77
C ILE A 143 -5.53 26.57 -14.62
N ALA A 144 -6.26 26.98 -13.58
CA ALA A 144 -6.55 28.40 -13.32
C ALA A 144 -5.29 29.21 -13.00
N GLU A 145 -4.32 28.61 -12.32
CA GLU A 145 -3.01 29.21 -11.99
C GLU A 145 -1.98 29.14 -13.15
N GLY A 146 -2.39 28.63 -14.31
CA GLY A 146 -1.55 28.61 -15.50
C GLY A 146 -0.47 27.53 -15.52
N TYR A 147 -0.65 26.43 -14.79
CA TYR A 147 0.25 25.29 -14.89
C TYR A 147 0.31 24.74 -16.32
N GLN A 148 1.49 24.24 -16.71
CA GLN A 148 1.70 23.67 -18.03
C GLN A 148 0.81 22.45 -18.27
N ASP A 149 0.55 22.15 -19.56
CA ASP A 149 -0.24 21.01 -20.00
C ASP A 149 -1.70 20.99 -19.50
N ALA A 150 -2.35 22.14 -19.52
CA ALA A 150 -3.77 22.27 -19.18
C ALA A 150 -4.68 21.29 -19.94
N ARG A 151 -4.31 20.91 -21.19
CA ARG A 151 -5.04 19.93 -21.99
C ARG A 151 -5.04 18.53 -21.37
N THR A 152 -3.90 18.07 -20.86
CA THR A 152 -3.81 16.78 -20.17
C THR A 152 -4.55 16.80 -18.84
N LEU A 153 -4.43 17.89 -18.07
CA LEU A 153 -5.19 18.06 -16.84
C LEU A 153 -6.71 18.03 -17.10
N ALA A 154 -7.19 18.75 -18.11
CA ALA A 154 -8.61 18.75 -18.48
C ALA A 154 -9.11 17.35 -18.89
N ARG A 155 -8.31 16.60 -19.65
CA ARG A 155 -8.65 15.21 -20.02
C ARG A 155 -8.75 14.30 -18.80
N ARG A 156 -7.84 14.44 -17.85
CA ARG A 156 -7.87 13.65 -16.57
C ARG A 156 -9.09 14.02 -15.73
N ILE A 157 -9.38 15.31 -15.60
CA ILE A 157 -10.59 15.81 -14.91
C ILE A 157 -11.82 15.16 -15.51
N LYS A 158 -11.97 15.24 -16.83
CA LYS A 158 -13.13 14.67 -17.54
C LYS A 158 -13.27 13.16 -17.27
N ALA A 159 -12.20 12.40 -17.37
CA ALA A 159 -12.23 10.95 -17.10
C ALA A 159 -12.66 10.63 -15.66
N MET A 160 -12.20 11.40 -14.66
CA MET A 160 -12.64 11.23 -13.28
C MET A 160 -14.10 11.64 -13.07
N GLU A 161 -14.55 12.74 -13.69
CA GLU A 161 -15.96 13.16 -13.63
C GLU A 161 -16.89 12.12 -14.27
N GLU A 162 -16.49 11.51 -15.38
CA GLU A 162 -17.22 10.42 -16.05
C GLU A 162 -17.32 9.19 -15.13
N TRP A 163 -16.23 8.81 -14.45
CA TRP A 163 -16.27 7.72 -13.48
C TRP A 163 -17.14 8.05 -12.27
N LEU A 164 -17.07 9.28 -11.74
CA LEU A 164 -17.88 9.73 -10.61
C LEU A 164 -19.38 9.76 -10.91
N ALA A 165 -19.77 9.93 -12.18
CA ALA A 165 -21.17 9.87 -12.57
C ALA A 165 -21.79 8.45 -12.40
N LYS A 166 -20.96 7.40 -12.48
CA LYS A 166 -21.37 6.00 -12.26
C LYS A 166 -20.20 5.23 -11.65
N PRO A 167 -19.93 5.42 -10.34
CA PRO A 167 -18.78 4.79 -9.71
C PRO A 167 -18.99 3.29 -9.58
N GLU A 168 -18.12 2.52 -10.23
CA GLU A 168 -18.05 1.07 -10.16
C GLU A 168 -16.66 0.64 -9.70
N LEU A 169 -16.58 -0.26 -8.71
CA LEU A 169 -15.34 -0.84 -8.24
C LEU A 169 -15.19 -2.25 -8.78
N LEU A 170 -13.98 -2.58 -9.21
CA LEU A 170 -13.62 -3.96 -9.51
C LEU A 170 -13.58 -4.76 -8.21
N LYS A 171 -13.97 -6.02 -8.31
CA LYS A 171 -13.91 -7.00 -7.22
C LYS A 171 -13.25 -8.26 -7.77
N ALA A 172 -12.61 -8.99 -6.86
CA ALA A 172 -12.12 -10.32 -7.20
C ALA A 172 -13.30 -11.23 -7.60
N ASP A 173 -13.07 -12.11 -8.55
CA ASP A 173 -14.05 -13.13 -8.91
C ASP A 173 -14.28 -14.08 -7.72
N PRO A 174 -15.49 -14.66 -7.56
CA PRO A 174 -15.78 -15.56 -6.44
C PRO A 174 -14.89 -16.81 -6.39
N ASP A 175 -14.35 -17.21 -7.53
CA ASP A 175 -13.45 -18.35 -7.73
C ASP A 175 -11.99 -17.94 -7.98
N ALA A 176 -11.62 -16.72 -7.60
CA ALA A 176 -10.24 -16.24 -7.72
C ALA A 176 -9.28 -17.16 -6.93
N GLU A 177 -8.21 -17.59 -7.60
CA GLU A 177 -7.17 -18.42 -7.01
C GLU A 177 -6.02 -17.58 -6.48
N TYR A 178 -5.53 -17.92 -5.30
CA TYR A 178 -4.40 -17.25 -4.64
C TYR A 178 -3.28 -18.24 -4.34
N ALA A 179 -2.03 -17.83 -4.51
CA ALA A 179 -0.86 -18.61 -4.11
C ALA A 179 -0.82 -18.87 -2.59
N ALA A 180 -1.38 -17.95 -1.81
CA ALA A 180 -1.64 -18.11 -0.38
C ALA A 180 -2.72 -17.13 0.08
N VAL A 181 -3.41 -17.49 1.18
CA VAL A 181 -4.32 -16.59 1.90
C VAL A 181 -3.82 -16.48 3.33
N ILE A 182 -3.59 -15.25 3.79
CA ILE A 182 -3.15 -14.94 5.15
C ILE A 182 -4.29 -14.19 5.83
N GLU A 183 -4.89 -14.80 6.85
CA GLU A 183 -5.96 -14.18 7.62
C GLU A 183 -5.40 -13.57 8.90
N ILE A 184 -5.78 -12.34 9.20
CA ILE A 184 -5.34 -11.57 10.36
C ILE A 184 -6.56 -11.03 11.08
N ASP A 185 -6.82 -11.47 12.30
CA ASP A 185 -7.89 -10.89 13.10
C ASP A 185 -7.39 -9.62 13.79
N LEU A 186 -8.07 -8.50 13.58
CA LEU A 186 -7.75 -7.23 14.22
C LEU A 186 -7.83 -7.32 15.75
N ALA A 187 -8.70 -8.21 16.26
CA ALA A 187 -8.83 -8.45 17.68
C ALA A 187 -7.58 -9.09 18.31
N ASP A 188 -6.76 -9.80 17.52
CA ASP A 188 -5.53 -10.45 18.00
C ASP A 188 -4.32 -9.49 18.07
N ILE A 189 -4.43 -8.29 17.52
CA ILE A 189 -3.37 -7.28 17.57
C ILE A 189 -3.63 -6.39 18.79
N HIS A 190 -2.91 -6.63 19.88
CA HIS A 190 -3.13 -5.95 21.17
C HIS A 190 -2.08 -4.90 21.50
N GLU A 191 -0.97 -4.87 20.80
CA GLU A 191 0.17 -3.99 21.04
C GLU A 191 0.86 -3.61 19.74
N PRO A 192 1.70 -2.57 19.74
CA PRO A 192 2.51 -2.20 18.59
C PRO A 192 3.38 -3.35 18.09
N ILE A 193 3.49 -3.46 16.77
CA ILE A 193 4.36 -4.38 16.07
C ILE A 193 5.45 -3.57 15.38
N VAL A 194 6.70 -3.83 15.73
CA VAL A 194 7.86 -3.08 15.25
C VAL A 194 8.75 -3.93 14.36
N ALA A 195 9.33 -3.32 13.33
CA ALA A 195 10.38 -3.96 12.55
C ALA A 195 11.74 -3.72 13.21
N CYS A 196 12.54 -4.78 13.35
CA CYS A 196 13.88 -4.69 13.89
C CYS A 196 14.84 -4.02 12.90
N PRO A 197 15.96 -3.43 13.36
CA PRO A 197 16.91 -2.76 12.48
C PRO A 197 17.43 -3.67 11.37
N ASN A 198 17.59 -3.10 10.17
CA ASN A 198 18.19 -3.69 8.98
C ASN A 198 17.39 -4.78 8.25
N ASP A 199 16.22 -5.17 8.73
CA ASP A 199 15.33 -6.09 8.00
C ASP A 199 13.86 -5.74 8.27
N PRO A 200 13.10 -5.26 7.28
CA PRO A 200 11.69 -4.92 7.43
C PRO A 200 10.77 -6.14 7.64
N ASP A 201 11.30 -7.35 7.42
CA ASP A 201 10.59 -8.60 7.68
C ASP A 201 10.89 -9.17 9.09
N ASP A 202 11.94 -8.70 9.78
CA ASP A 202 12.22 -9.06 11.18
C ASP A 202 11.32 -8.24 12.12
N VAL A 203 10.07 -8.64 12.19
CA VAL A 203 9.03 -7.96 12.97
C VAL A 203 8.79 -8.69 14.29
N LYS A 204 8.58 -7.89 15.35
CA LYS A 204 8.34 -8.37 16.72
C LYS A 204 7.28 -7.50 17.38
N THR A 205 6.63 -8.02 18.41
CA THR A 205 5.76 -7.22 19.24
C THR A 205 6.58 -6.27 20.12
N LEU A 206 5.96 -5.20 20.60
CA LEU A 206 6.62 -4.27 21.51
C LEU A 206 7.12 -4.98 22.79
N ALA A 207 6.34 -5.94 23.30
CA ALA A 207 6.71 -6.73 24.46
C ALA A 207 8.00 -7.54 24.23
N ASP A 208 8.20 -8.09 23.04
CA ASP A 208 9.39 -8.87 22.69
C ASP A 208 10.69 -8.05 22.67
N VAL A 209 10.58 -6.73 22.42
CA VAL A 209 11.73 -5.82 22.33
C VAL A 209 11.83 -4.86 23.52
N ALA A 210 10.94 -4.96 24.50
CA ALA A 210 10.93 -4.10 25.67
C ALA A 210 12.25 -4.15 26.43
N GLY A 211 12.80 -3.00 26.78
CA GLY A 211 14.09 -2.88 27.45
C GLY A 211 15.31 -2.85 26.53
N ALA A 212 15.14 -2.95 25.22
CA ALA A 212 16.21 -2.70 24.27
C ALA A 212 16.73 -1.27 24.41
N LYS A 213 18.06 -1.11 24.44
CA LYS A 213 18.67 0.22 24.52
C LYS A 213 18.48 0.95 23.19
N ILE A 214 18.00 2.20 23.27
CA ILE A 214 17.87 3.11 22.15
C ILE A 214 18.88 4.24 22.34
N ASP A 215 19.75 4.46 21.35
CA ASP A 215 20.75 5.53 21.38
C ASP A 215 20.30 6.76 20.58
N GLU A 216 19.48 6.55 19.51
CA GLU A 216 19.00 7.61 18.65
C GLU A 216 17.61 7.29 18.11
N VAL A 217 16.77 8.31 17.94
CA VAL A 217 15.44 8.21 17.33
C VAL A 217 15.36 9.14 16.13
N PHE A 218 14.98 8.61 14.98
CA PHE A 218 14.72 9.37 13.77
C PHE A 218 13.22 9.34 13.44
N VAL A 219 12.66 10.51 13.15
CA VAL A 219 11.26 10.64 12.70
C VAL A 219 11.26 11.23 11.30
N GLY A 220 10.98 10.40 10.29
CA GLY A 220 10.91 10.87 8.90
C GLY A 220 10.84 9.73 7.90
N SER A 221 10.14 9.98 6.79
CA SER A 221 10.07 9.12 5.60
C SER A 221 9.44 9.91 4.46
N CYS A 222 9.39 9.34 3.25
CA CYS A 222 8.65 9.91 2.13
C CYS A 222 7.15 10.07 2.42
N MET A 223 6.59 9.25 3.34
CA MET A 223 5.19 9.30 3.76
C MET A 223 4.95 10.13 5.02
N THR A 224 5.99 10.69 5.64
CA THR A 224 5.85 11.50 6.85
C THR A 224 5.25 12.87 6.51
N ASN A 225 4.13 13.19 7.14
CA ASN A 225 3.44 14.47 6.99
C ASN A 225 3.42 15.26 8.32
N ILE A 226 2.92 16.47 8.27
CA ILE A 226 2.84 17.36 9.44
C ILE A 226 2.04 16.75 10.60
N GLY A 227 1.06 15.89 10.32
CA GLY A 227 0.28 15.19 11.33
C GLY A 227 1.15 14.26 12.18
N HIS A 228 2.08 13.54 11.56
CA HIS A 228 3.03 12.68 12.28
C HIS A 228 3.96 13.48 13.19
N PHE A 229 4.49 14.62 12.73
CA PHE A 229 5.32 15.50 13.56
C PHE A 229 4.54 16.10 14.73
N ARG A 230 3.27 16.48 14.51
CA ARG A 230 2.40 16.97 15.60
C ARG A 230 2.12 15.87 16.62
N ALA A 231 1.87 14.65 16.18
CA ALA A 231 1.67 13.51 17.07
C ALA A 231 2.93 13.20 17.89
N ALA A 232 4.10 13.16 17.24
CA ALA A 232 5.37 12.98 17.93
C ALA A 232 5.62 14.09 18.96
N GLY A 233 5.41 15.37 18.58
CA GLY A 233 5.57 16.50 19.48
C GLY A 233 4.56 16.56 20.63
N ALA A 234 3.46 15.84 20.55
CA ALA A 234 2.51 15.71 21.65
C ALA A 234 2.90 14.59 22.65
N LEU A 235 3.74 13.64 22.22
CA LEU A 235 4.25 12.55 23.06
C LEU A 235 5.54 12.93 23.80
N LEU A 236 6.36 13.81 23.24
CA LEU A 236 7.62 14.31 23.82
C LEU A 236 7.40 15.49 24.76
#